data_ff8e38356cd8d249a23fa88054a442e4
#
_entry.id   ff8e38356cd8d249a23fa88054a442e4
#
_cell.length_a   1.000
_cell.length_b   1.000
_cell.length_c   1.000
_cell.angle_alpha   90.00
_cell.angle_beta   90.00
_cell.angle_gamma   90.00
#
_symmetry.space_group_name_H-M   'P 1'
#
loop_
_entity.id
_entity.type
_entity.pdbx_description
1 polymer ?
#
loop_
_entity_poly.entity_id
_entity_poly.type
_entity_poly.pdbx_seq_one_letter_code
_entity_poly.pdbx_strand_id
1 'polypeptide(L)'
;MSDNEIDTLEKTFLDNHTAKMNLLVVKVYAVTCLVPVAIFLGCAAGLYNYSLLKAGGSIALSLVFLAAMIFYYKKKPNSRRFKYFAAVTIQCIVFSLSLDPNLKVTVSYSVMPLITFLYFDPKFSFWACVICFISAFSAFFLTSEETIRFYSLNVSKKLYLITSGSALLIEFSAMTTLLCISAVQTNKFKMSLIEHNIKMRDMQTRILYSFADLIELRDGTTGEHVKRTSMIVSHMVNYMIKKKIYTDRISIEDLHYAVMAAPLHDIGKMKVPDEILIKPARLTPEEYAIIKKHPVESERIVRRTLKNVEDNKFVNIASEVCLYHHEKWDGTGYPEQLKGEEIPISARIMAIADVFDALCSERPYKEAFSVDEAFDILEESRGKHFDPTLVDVMVAMRPFLESMYEKPEILAY
;
A
#
# COMPACT_ATOMS: atom_id res chain seq x y z
N MET A 1 -13.87 6.39 1.45
CA MET A 1 -13.01 5.29 2.00
C MET A 1 -13.35 5.13 3.46
N SER A 2 -13.69 3.93 3.90
CA SER A 2 -13.90 3.66 5.32
C SER A 2 -12.56 3.72 6.08
N ASP A 3 -12.60 4.03 7.39
CA ASP A 3 -11.40 4.03 8.25
C ASP A 3 -10.64 2.69 8.16
N ASN A 4 -11.35 1.57 7.95
CA ASN A 4 -10.77 0.25 7.73
C ASN A 4 -9.95 0.12 6.42
N GLU A 5 -10.32 0.84 5.37
CA GLU A 5 -9.57 0.83 4.09
C GLU A 5 -8.29 1.66 4.21
N ILE A 6 -8.36 2.79 4.92
CA ILE A 6 -7.20 3.64 5.22
C ILE A 6 -6.19 2.84 6.05
N ASP A 7 -6.64 2.16 7.11
CA ASP A 7 -5.80 1.31 7.96
C ASP A 7 -5.17 0.14 7.18
N THR A 8 -5.90 -0.43 6.23
CA THR A 8 -5.39 -1.54 5.40
C THR A 8 -4.33 -1.07 4.41
N LEU A 9 -4.53 0.10 3.77
CA LEU A 9 -3.55 0.71 2.87
C LEU A 9 -2.28 1.15 3.62
N GLU A 10 -2.46 1.79 4.77
CA GLU A 10 -1.34 2.17 5.62
C GLU A 10 -0.55 0.95 6.07
N LYS A 11 -1.21 -0.11 6.49
CA LYS A 11 -0.58 -1.37 6.91
C LYS A 11 0.19 -2.02 5.75
N THR A 12 -0.40 -2.09 4.57
CA THR A 12 0.25 -2.67 3.37
C THR A 12 1.46 -1.84 2.94
N PHE A 13 1.34 -0.51 2.95
CA PHE A 13 2.47 0.39 2.70
C PHE A 13 3.61 0.18 3.70
N LEU A 14 3.27 0.13 5.00
CA LEU A 14 4.25 -0.08 6.07
C LEU A 14 4.94 -1.43 5.98
N ASP A 15 4.21 -2.49 5.64
CA ASP A 15 4.76 -3.84 5.50
C ASP A 15 5.70 -3.93 4.29
N ASN A 16 5.32 -3.35 3.14
CA ASN A 16 6.18 -3.27 1.95
C ASN A 16 7.42 -2.41 2.20
N HIS A 17 7.26 -1.26 2.87
CA HIS A 17 8.38 -0.42 3.27
C HIS A 17 9.31 -1.18 4.22
N THR A 18 8.78 -1.87 5.23
CA THR A 18 9.55 -2.65 6.19
C THR A 18 10.38 -3.74 5.49
N ALA A 19 9.80 -4.46 4.54
CA ALA A 19 10.54 -5.48 3.78
C ALA A 19 11.70 -4.89 2.97
N LYS A 20 11.47 -3.77 2.29
CA LYS A 20 12.53 -3.06 1.52
C LYS A 20 13.65 -2.59 2.46
N MET A 21 13.30 -2.03 3.62
CA MET A 21 14.28 -1.55 4.58
C MET A 21 15.06 -2.71 5.24
N ASN A 22 14.39 -3.80 5.59
CA ASN A 22 15.07 -5.00 6.09
C ASN A 22 16.09 -5.53 5.07
N LEU A 23 15.74 -5.56 3.77
CA LEU A 23 16.69 -5.95 2.73
C LEU A 23 17.85 -4.98 2.61
N LEU A 24 17.58 -3.68 2.65
CA LEU A 24 18.63 -2.65 2.59
C LEU A 24 19.60 -2.78 3.76
N VAL A 25 19.09 -3.01 4.96
CA VAL A 25 19.93 -3.23 6.17
C VAL A 25 20.79 -4.47 6.02
N VAL A 26 20.28 -5.58 5.48
CA VAL A 26 21.11 -6.77 5.18
C VAL A 26 22.23 -6.43 4.19
N LYS A 27 21.94 -5.66 3.12
CA LYS A 27 22.95 -5.24 2.13
C LYS A 27 24.01 -4.34 2.76
N VAL A 28 23.57 -3.33 3.52
CA VAL A 28 24.51 -2.43 4.23
C VAL A 28 25.38 -3.21 5.20
N TYR A 29 24.80 -4.14 5.95
CA TYR A 29 25.55 -5.00 6.86
C TYR A 29 26.58 -5.87 6.13
N ALA A 30 26.22 -6.44 4.98
CA ALA A 30 27.17 -7.21 4.16
C ALA A 30 28.38 -6.37 3.72
N VAL A 31 28.15 -5.09 3.36
CA VAL A 31 29.25 -4.15 3.07
C VAL A 31 30.07 -3.84 4.31
N THR A 32 29.44 -3.63 5.47
CA THR A 32 30.16 -3.35 6.72
C THR A 32 31.02 -4.54 7.20
N CYS A 33 30.70 -5.76 6.79
CA CYS A 33 31.58 -6.93 7.05
C CYS A 33 32.97 -6.84 6.37
N LEU A 34 33.15 -5.94 5.40
CA LEU A 34 34.47 -5.66 4.82
C LEU A 34 35.39 -4.92 5.78
N VAL A 35 34.87 -4.22 6.79
CA VAL A 35 35.67 -3.47 7.77
C VAL A 35 36.56 -4.39 8.59
N PRO A 36 36.09 -5.45 9.26
CA PRO A 36 36.97 -6.42 9.94
C PRO A 36 37.99 -7.07 9.01
N VAL A 37 37.61 -7.30 7.72
CA VAL A 37 38.54 -7.85 6.72
C VAL A 37 39.66 -6.85 6.42
N ALA A 38 39.34 -5.58 6.22
CA ALA A 38 40.34 -4.53 6.00
C ALA A 38 41.28 -4.36 7.22
N ILE A 39 40.73 -4.43 8.44
CA ILE A 39 41.52 -4.42 9.66
C ILE A 39 42.49 -5.62 9.71
N PHE A 40 42.00 -6.82 9.40
CA PHE A 40 42.83 -8.05 9.37
C PHE A 40 43.97 -7.93 8.36
N LEU A 41 43.70 -7.47 7.14
CA LEU A 41 44.71 -7.26 6.10
C LEU A 41 45.74 -6.19 6.53
N GLY A 42 45.29 -5.10 7.14
CA GLY A 42 46.17 -4.08 7.69
C GLY A 42 47.07 -4.60 8.80
N CYS A 43 46.54 -5.49 9.66
CA CYS A 43 47.36 -6.17 10.70
C CYS A 43 48.38 -7.11 10.07
N ALA A 44 48.00 -7.89 9.07
CA ALA A 44 48.90 -8.78 8.36
C ALA A 44 50.01 -8.03 7.61
N ALA A 45 49.70 -6.81 7.13
CA ALA A 45 50.68 -5.91 6.50
C ALA A 45 51.52 -5.09 7.51
N GLY A 46 51.34 -5.27 8.81
CA GLY A 46 52.06 -4.51 9.86
C GLY A 46 51.61 -3.05 10.01
N LEU A 47 50.50 -2.66 9.40
CA LEU A 47 49.96 -1.29 9.47
C LEU A 47 49.25 -1.00 10.81
N TYR A 48 48.70 -2.04 11.44
CA TYR A 48 48.01 -1.94 12.73
C TYR A 48 48.66 -2.86 13.77
N ASN A 49 48.89 -2.36 14.96
CA ASN A 49 49.36 -3.16 16.08
C ASN A 49 48.17 -3.83 16.79
N TYR A 50 47.50 -4.73 16.10
CA TYR A 50 46.31 -5.46 16.57
C TYR A 50 46.50 -6.96 16.35
N SER A 51 46.02 -7.78 17.25
CA SER A 51 46.20 -9.23 17.18
C SER A 51 45.45 -9.82 15.99
N LEU A 52 46.16 -10.53 15.11
CA LEU A 52 45.58 -11.27 13.98
C LEU A 52 44.47 -12.25 14.43
N LEU A 53 44.63 -12.87 15.61
CA LEU A 53 43.62 -13.76 16.16
C LEU A 53 42.32 -13.03 16.51
N LYS A 54 42.42 -11.85 17.13
CA LYS A 54 41.24 -11.01 17.45
C LYS A 54 40.59 -10.49 16.18
N ALA A 55 41.37 -10.05 15.19
CA ALA A 55 40.84 -9.60 13.88
C ALA A 55 40.11 -10.73 13.15
N GLY A 56 40.68 -11.94 13.13
CA GLY A 56 40.01 -13.12 12.56
C GLY A 56 38.73 -13.50 13.30
N GLY A 57 38.71 -13.37 14.62
CA GLY A 57 37.51 -13.56 15.45
C GLY A 57 36.39 -12.56 15.10
N SER A 58 36.74 -11.30 14.86
CA SER A 58 35.77 -10.27 14.44
C SER A 58 35.20 -10.55 13.05
N ILE A 59 35.98 -11.08 12.10
CA ILE A 59 35.49 -11.54 10.80
C ILE A 59 34.50 -12.69 10.97
N ALA A 60 34.89 -13.72 11.73
CA ALA A 60 34.02 -14.88 11.98
C ALA A 60 32.68 -14.48 12.59
N LEU A 61 32.72 -13.61 13.61
CA LEU A 61 31.51 -13.08 14.27
C LEU A 61 30.63 -12.31 13.30
N SER A 62 31.22 -11.46 12.45
CA SER A 62 30.50 -10.69 11.44
C SER A 62 29.81 -11.58 10.42
N LEU A 63 30.47 -12.64 9.96
CA LEU A 63 29.91 -13.61 9.01
C LEU A 63 28.77 -14.43 9.62
N VAL A 64 28.91 -14.86 10.87
CA VAL A 64 27.83 -15.57 11.60
C VAL A 64 26.59 -14.70 11.72
N PHE A 65 26.76 -13.42 12.10
CA PHE A 65 25.63 -12.50 12.20
C PHE A 65 25.00 -12.17 10.82
N LEU A 66 25.82 -12.04 9.78
CA LEU A 66 25.31 -11.86 8.41
C LEU A 66 24.47 -13.06 7.97
N ALA A 67 24.94 -14.27 8.21
CA ALA A 67 24.18 -15.48 7.90
C ALA A 67 22.85 -15.54 8.67
N ALA A 68 22.87 -15.21 9.96
CA ALA A 68 21.66 -15.14 10.79
C ALA A 68 20.66 -14.07 10.30
N MET A 69 21.16 -12.89 9.90
CA MET A 69 20.32 -11.83 9.34
C MET A 69 19.68 -12.23 8.00
N ILE A 70 20.46 -12.86 7.09
CA ILE A 70 19.94 -13.37 5.82
C ILE A 70 18.87 -14.43 6.06
N PHE A 71 19.13 -15.37 6.99
CA PHE A 71 18.17 -16.41 7.34
C PHE A 71 16.87 -15.83 7.91
N TYR A 72 16.98 -14.87 8.85
CA TYR A 72 15.81 -14.22 9.43
C TYR A 72 15.01 -13.45 8.38
N TYR A 73 15.69 -12.68 7.51
CA TYR A 73 15.05 -11.96 6.42
C TYR A 73 14.31 -12.89 5.45
N LYS A 74 14.95 -13.99 5.00
CA LYS A 74 14.31 -14.96 4.09
C LYS A 74 13.07 -15.60 4.70
N LYS A 75 13.07 -15.87 6.02
CA LYS A 75 11.94 -16.48 6.73
C LYS A 75 10.79 -15.50 6.97
N LYS A 76 11.08 -14.23 7.27
CA LYS A 76 10.09 -13.21 7.63
C LYS A 76 10.51 -11.82 7.12
N PRO A 77 10.41 -11.54 5.80
CA PRO A 77 10.90 -10.28 5.21
C PRO A 77 10.22 -9.04 5.80
N ASN A 78 8.92 -9.11 6.12
CA ASN A 78 8.11 -7.99 6.64
C ASN A 78 8.16 -7.86 8.16
N SER A 79 9.07 -8.57 8.85
CA SER A 79 9.10 -8.56 10.31
C SER A 79 9.56 -7.21 10.85
N ARG A 80 8.68 -6.53 11.61
CA ARG A 80 9.01 -5.30 12.35
C ARG A 80 10.03 -5.54 13.46
N ARG A 81 10.22 -6.79 13.92
CA ARG A 81 11.22 -7.16 14.93
C ARG A 81 12.62 -7.30 14.36
N PHE A 82 12.76 -7.44 13.04
CA PHE A 82 14.06 -7.58 12.38
C PHE A 82 14.99 -6.41 12.68
N LYS A 83 14.48 -5.17 12.74
CA LYS A 83 15.26 -3.98 13.05
C LYS A 83 16.00 -4.05 14.39
N TYR A 84 15.37 -4.61 15.43
CA TYR A 84 15.99 -4.77 16.74
C TYR A 84 17.09 -5.83 16.71
N PHE A 85 16.86 -6.93 16.01
CA PHE A 85 17.88 -7.97 15.82
C PHE A 85 19.10 -7.42 15.07
N ALA A 86 18.87 -6.69 13.96
CA ALA A 86 19.96 -6.06 13.22
C ALA A 86 20.73 -5.04 14.05
N ALA A 87 20.06 -4.23 14.85
CA ALA A 87 20.67 -3.25 15.73
C ALA A 87 21.60 -3.93 16.76
N VAL A 88 21.15 -4.99 17.41
CA VAL A 88 21.95 -5.74 18.38
C VAL A 88 23.19 -6.36 17.73
N THR A 89 23.04 -6.97 16.54
CA THR A 89 24.18 -7.61 15.86
C THR A 89 25.24 -6.60 15.44
N ILE A 90 24.84 -5.44 14.91
CA ILE A 90 25.76 -4.35 14.55
C ILE A 90 26.48 -3.86 15.81
N GLN A 91 25.74 -3.62 16.89
CA GLN A 91 26.28 -3.11 18.12
C GLN A 91 27.30 -4.07 18.77
N CYS A 92 27.06 -5.37 18.74
CA CYS A 92 28.00 -6.38 19.24
C CYS A 92 29.33 -6.33 18.50
N ILE A 93 29.33 -6.13 17.18
CA ILE A 93 30.59 -6.03 16.42
C ILE A 93 31.32 -4.74 16.73
N VAL A 94 30.62 -3.59 16.72
CA VAL A 94 31.24 -2.30 17.04
C VAL A 94 31.86 -2.33 18.46
N PHE A 95 31.11 -2.89 19.41
CA PHE A 95 31.61 -3.05 20.79
C PHE A 95 32.83 -3.94 20.84
N SER A 96 32.81 -5.10 20.18
CA SER A 96 33.98 -6.03 20.14
C SER A 96 35.24 -5.37 19.58
N LEU A 97 35.10 -4.56 18.50
CA LEU A 97 36.24 -3.83 17.92
C LEU A 97 36.71 -2.70 18.83
N SER A 98 35.82 -2.07 19.61
CA SER A 98 36.19 -0.95 20.50
C SER A 98 36.87 -1.36 21.81
N LEU A 99 36.94 -2.64 22.12
CA LEU A 99 37.65 -3.17 23.28
C LEU A 99 39.18 -3.17 23.11
N ASP A 100 39.71 -2.76 21.97
CA ASP A 100 41.14 -2.65 21.75
C ASP A 100 41.56 -1.18 21.63
N PRO A 101 42.52 -0.71 22.45
CA PRO A 101 42.96 0.69 22.44
C PRO A 101 43.67 1.11 21.15
N ASN A 102 44.13 0.15 20.33
CA ASN A 102 44.77 0.42 19.05
C ASN A 102 43.75 0.76 17.94
N LEU A 103 42.48 0.40 18.13
CA LEU A 103 41.44 0.64 17.16
C LEU A 103 40.51 1.77 17.64
N LYS A 104 40.69 2.98 17.10
CA LYS A 104 39.78 4.12 17.39
C LYS A 104 38.54 4.04 16.54
N VAL A 105 37.57 3.20 16.95
CA VAL A 105 36.30 2.98 16.21
C VAL A 105 35.14 3.82 16.74
N THR A 106 35.40 4.93 17.42
CA THR A 106 34.39 5.77 18.06
C THR A 106 33.30 6.22 17.10
N VAL A 107 33.66 6.59 15.86
CA VAL A 107 32.69 6.99 14.79
C VAL A 107 31.77 5.83 14.39
N SER A 108 32.22 4.57 14.54
CA SER A 108 31.42 3.40 14.18
C SER A 108 30.17 3.25 15.04
N TYR A 109 30.12 3.85 16.22
CA TYR A 109 28.93 3.89 17.06
C TYR A 109 27.78 4.71 16.46
N SER A 110 28.05 5.58 15.45
CA SER A 110 27.02 6.33 14.72
C SER A 110 26.26 5.45 13.71
N VAL A 111 26.83 4.34 13.27
CA VAL A 111 26.28 3.51 12.18
C VAL A 111 24.91 2.95 12.56
N MET A 112 24.78 2.42 13.77
CA MET A 112 23.52 1.83 14.22
C MET A 112 22.40 2.88 14.35
N PRO A 113 22.57 4.02 15.01
CA PRO A 113 21.56 5.10 14.99
C PRO A 113 21.19 5.57 13.58
N LEU A 114 22.14 5.74 12.66
CA LEU A 114 21.86 6.13 11.28
C LEU A 114 20.97 5.11 10.56
N ILE A 115 21.20 3.81 10.75
CA ILE A 115 20.35 2.76 10.16
C ILE A 115 18.91 2.84 10.69
N THR A 116 18.72 3.27 11.95
CA THR A 116 17.38 3.35 12.54
C THR A 116 16.46 4.37 11.85
N PHE A 117 17.02 5.39 11.19
CA PHE A 117 16.23 6.35 10.39
C PHE A 117 15.45 5.70 9.27
N LEU A 118 16.01 4.66 8.67
CA LEU A 118 15.38 3.95 7.56
C LEU A 118 13.99 3.38 7.92
N TYR A 119 13.76 3.17 9.22
CA TYR A 119 12.49 2.61 9.72
C TYR A 119 11.46 3.66 10.11
N PHE A 120 11.76 4.95 10.03
CA PHE A 120 10.86 6.04 10.42
C PHE A 120 10.27 5.88 11.84
N ASP A 121 11.06 5.33 12.78
CA ASP A 121 10.65 5.09 14.14
C ASP A 121 11.49 5.91 15.12
N PRO A 122 10.99 7.08 15.57
CA PRO A 122 11.74 7.95 16.48
C PRO A 122 12.06 7.31 17.82
N LYS A 123 11.16 6.45 18.34
CA LYS A 123 11.38 5.74 19.61
C LYS A 123 12.51 4.72 19.48
N PHE A 124 12.52 3.99 18.37
CA PHE A 124 13.60 3.05 18.09
C PHE A 124 14.93 3.77 17.90
N SER A 125 14.96 4.90 17.18
CA SER A 125 16.16 5.72 16.99
C SER A 125 16.70 6.26 18.33
N PHE A 126 15.84 6.74 19.22
CA PHE A 126 16.23 7.20 20.55
C PHE A 126 16.88 6.09 21.38
N TRP A 127 16.23 4.93 21.50
CA TRP A 127 16.79 3.82 22.27
C TRP A 127 18.07 3.26 21.66
N ALA A 128 18.19 3.29 20.33
CA ALA A 128 19.41 2.94 19.64
C ALA A 128 20.58 3.85 20.05
N CYS A 129 20.36 5.17 20.12
CA CYS A 129 21.35 6.11 20.59
C CYS A 129 21.75 5.83 22.05
N VAL A 130 20.79 5.57 22.93
CA VAL A 130 21.05 5.25 24.34
C VAL A 130 21.94 4.00 24.48
N ILE A 131 21.60 2.93 23.74
CA ILE A 131 22.36 1.67 23.75
C ILE A 131 23.79 1.91 23.21
N CYS A 132 23.95 2.67 22.14
CA CYS A 132 25.22 3.03 21.57
C CYS A 132 26.07 3.83 22.56
N PHE A 133 25.47 4.79 23.25
CA PHE A 133 26.17 5.58 24.28
C PHE A 133 26.67 4.69 25.42
N ILE A 134 25.79 3.86 26.02
CA ILE A 134 26.18 2.93 27.11
C ILE A 134 27.31 2.01 26.66
N SER A 135 27.21 1.47 25.44
CA SER A 135 28.22 0.56 24.89
C SER A 135 29.55 1.27 24.66
N ALA A 136 29.54 2.46 24.06
CA ALA A 136 30.76 3.26 23.84
C ALA A 136 31.43 3.68 25.15
N PHE A 137 30.62 4.13 26.11
CA PHE A 137 31.12 4.53 27.42
C PHE A 137 31.70 3.33 28.20
N SER A 138 31.05 2.17 28.12
CA SER A 138 31.57 0.94 28.74
C SER A 138 32.92 0.51 28.13
N ALA A 139 33.04 0.52 26.80
CA ALA A 139 34.27 0.22 26.11
C ALA A 139 35.40 1.21 26.50
N PHE A 140 35.09 2.50 26.50
CA PHE A 140 36.01 3.57 26.92
C PHE A 140 36.51 3.35 28.36
N PHE A 141 35.59 3.03 29.28
CA PHE A 141 35.98 2.76 30.69
C PHE A 141 36.85 1.53 30.84
N LEU A 142 36.50 0.42 30.15
CA LEU A 142 37.23 -0.83 30.20
C LEU A 142 38.64 -0.71 29.61
N THR A 143 38.79 0.05 28.53
CA THR A 143 40.09 0.20 27.84
C THR A 143 40.96 1.37 28.36
N SER A 144 40.49 2.16 29.33
CA SER A 144 41.11 3.41 29.75
C SER A 144 42.56 3.21 30.25
N GLU A 145 42.85 2.18 31.03
CA GLU A 145 44.21 1.92 31.55
C GLU A 145 45.16 1.47 30.44
N GLU A 146 44.71 0.58 29.57
CA GLU A 146 45.50 0.11 28.43
C GLU A 146 45.77 1.26 27.44
N THR A 147 44.81 2.14 27.23
CA THR A 147 44.93 3.33 26.36
C THR A 147 45.97 4.31 26.93
N ILE A 148 45.96 4.58 28.25
CA ILE A 148 46.95 5.44 28.91
C ILE A 148 48.34 4.88 28.76
N ARG A 149 48.54 3.59 28.99
CA ARG A 149 49.83 2.89 28.82
C ARG A 149 50.27 2.91 27.35
N PHE A 150 49.40 2.57 26.46
CA PHE A 150 49.71 2.45 25.03
C PHE A 150 50.19 3.78 24.42
N TYR A 151 49.52 4.89 24.75
CA TYR A 151 49.88 6.22 24.26
C TYR A 151 50.91 6.91 25.17
N SER A 152 51.43 6.25 26.18
CA SER A 152 52.41 6.80 27.17
C SER A 152 51.95 8.13 27.76
N LEU A 153 50.65 8.25 28.04
CA LEU A 153 50.06 9.49 28.53
C LEU A 153 50.47 9.72 29.98
N ASN A 154 51.09 10.86 30.26
CA ASN A 154 51.48 11.24 31.62
C ASN A 154 50.29 11.87 32.40
N VAL A 155 49.19 11.12 32.50
CA VAL A 155 47.98 11.53 33.21
C VAL A 155 47.46 10.42 34.11
N SER A 156 46.81 10.79 35.21
CA SER A 156 46.12 9.80 36.04
C SER A 156 44.87 9.26 35.36
N LYS A 157 44.53 8.00 35.65
CA LYS A 157 43.29 7.38 35.15
C LYS A 157 42.04 8.27 35.41
N LYS A 158 41.97 8.86 36.62
CA LYS A 158 40.87 9.76 37.01
C LYS A 158 40.78 10.99 36.11
N LEU A 159 41.90 11.64 35.81
CA LEU A 159 41.95 12.81 34.95
C LEU A 159 41.58 12.44 33.50
N TYR A 160 42.10 11.31 32.99
CA TYR A 160 41.77 10.80 31.67
C TYR A 160 40.25 10.50 31.51
N LEU A 161 39.65 9.83 32.50
CA LEU A 161 38.22 9.54 32.50
C LEU A 161 37.36 10.82 32.54
N ILE A 162 37.76 11.86 33.29
CA ILE A 162 37.06 13.12 33.36
C ILE A 162 37.15 13.86 32.02
N THR A 163 38.34 14.06 31.49
CA THR A 163 38.57 14.87 30.29
C THR A 163 38.03 14.19 29.01
N SER A 164 38.46 12.97 28.74
CA SER A 164 38.03 12.24 27.54
C SER A 164 36.63 11.71 27.66
N GLY A 165 36.17 11.35 28.86
CA GLY A 165 34.79 10.95 29.11
C GLY A 165 33.77 12.08 28.93
N SER A 166 34.12 13.32 29.37
CA SER A 166 33.29 14.46 29.15
C SER A 166 33.18 14.85 27.64
N ALA A 167 34.29 14.75 26.91
CA ALA A 167 34.29 14.95 25.46
C ALA A 167 33.38 13.92 24.76
N LEU A 168 33.50 12.65 25.11
CA LEU A 168 32.63 11.58 24.57
C LEU A 168 31.15 11.82 24.88
N LEU A 169 30.82 12.28 26.09
CA LEU A 169 29.48 12.63 26.50
C LEU A 169 28.92 13.78 25.64
N ILE A 170 29.71 14.83 25.40
CA ILE A 170 29.32 15.97 24.58
C ILE A 170 29.05 15.54 23.13
N GLU A 171 29.97 14.77 22.53
CA GLU A 171 29.82 14.26 21.16
C GLU A 171 28.57 13.41 21.00
N PHE A 172 28.32 12.47 21.90
CA PHE A 172 27.13 11.63 21.87
C PHE A 172 25.84 12.41 22.11
N SER A 173 25.86 13.40 23.02
CA SER A 173 24.70 14.24 23.27
C SER A 173 24.31 15.06 22.03
N ALA A 174 25.30 15.67 21.37
CA ALA A 174 25.09 16.42 20.13
C ALA A 174 24.57 15.51 19.00
N MET A 175 25.22 14.35 18.81
CA MET A 175 24.80 13.36 17.81
C MET A 175 23.37 12.87 18.08
N THR A 176 23.05 12.46 19.30
CA THR A 176 21.72 11.99 19.68
C THR A 176 20.67 13.04 19.44
N THR A 177 20.94 14.30 19.79
CA THR A 177 20.02 15.43 19.57
C THR A 177 19.72 15.61 18.09
N LEU A 178 20.76 15.68 17.25
CA LEU A 178 20.59 15.81 15.79
C LEU A 178 19.80 14.63 15.22
N LEU A 179 20.13 13.41 15.63
CA LEU A 179 19.47 12.20 15.17
C LEU A 179 18.00 12.17 15.60
N CYS A 180 17.68 12.52 16.84
CA CYS A 180 16.29 12.59 17.30
C CYS A 180 15.48 13.65 16.56
N ILE A 181 16.03 14.85 16.35
CA ILE A 181 15.38 15.89 15.57
C ILE A 181 15.10 15.41 14.14
N SER A 182 16.10 14.83 13.48
CA SER A 182 15.95 14.31 12.12
C SER A 182 14.91 13.18 12.04
N ALA A 183 14.89 12.25 13.02
CA ALA A 183 13.92 11.17 13.07
C ALA A 183 12.48 11.70 13.22
N VAL A 184 12.26 12.70 14.08
CA VAL A 184 10.96 13.36 14.24
C VAL A 184 10.54 14.07 12.96
N GLN A 185 11.44 14.83 12.32
CA GLN A 185 11.17 15.53 11.06
C GLN A 185 10.80 14.55 9.94
N THR A 186 11.57 13.49 9.78
CA THR A 186 11.34 12.46 8.76
C THR A 186 9.99 11.76 8.96
N ASN A 187 9.62 11.48 10.22
CA ASN A 187 8.33 10.88 10.52
C ASN A 187 7.16 11.84 10.21
N LYS A 188 7.29 13.13 10.55
CA LYS A 188 6.30 14.16 10.19
C LYS A 188 6.13 14.27 8.67
N PHE A 189 7.24 14.31 7.93
CA PHE A 189 7.22 14.36 6.48
C PHE A 189 6.52 13.14 5.88
N LYS A 190 6.82 11.93 6.37
CA LYS A 190 6.14 10.70 5.97
C LYS A 190 4.63 10.79 6.18
N MET A 191 4.18 11.21 7.37
CA MET A 191 2.74 11.33 7.67
C MET A 191 2.06 12.35 6.76
N SER A 192 2.70 13.50 6.52
CA SER A 192 2.21 14.50 5.56
C SER A 192 2.08 13.95 4.14
N LEU A 193 3.03 13.12 3.71
CA LEU A 193 3.01 12.49 2.38
C LEU A 193 1.86 11.50 2.24
N ILE A 194 1.61 10.69 3.28
CA ILE A 194 0.49 9.74 3.32
C ILE A 194 -0.84 10.51 3.25
N GLU A 195 -1.00 11.54 4.09
CA GLU A 195 -2.21 12.38 4.11
C GLU A 195 -2.45 13.05 2.74
N HIS A 196 -1.38 13.58 2.12
CA HIS A 196 -1.47 14.18 0.79
C HIS A 196 -1.91 13.17 -0.27
N ASN A 197 -1.36 11.95 -0.25
CA ASN A 197 -1.76 10.90 -1.18
C ASN A 197 -3.22 10.46 -1.00
N ILE A 198 -3.71 10.39 0.25
CA ILE A 198 -5.11 10.09 0.53
C ILE A 198 -6.01 11.19 -0.04
N LYS A 199 -5.71 12.47 0.24
CA LYS A 199 -6.47 13.61 -0.30
C LYS A 199 -6.46 13.66 -1.82
N MET A 200 -5.32 13.34 -2.44
CA MET A 200 -5.21 13.30 -3.91
C MET A 200 -6.10 12.19 -4.51
N ARG A 201 -6.12 11.00 -3.91
CA ARG A 201 -7.01 9.91 -4.35
C ARG A 201 -8.48 10.27 -4.19
N ASP A 202 -8.85 10.85 -3.05
CA ASP A 202 -10.22 11.31 -2.82
C ASP A 202 -10.65 12.35 -3.87
N MET A 203 -9.79 13.32 -4.15
CA MET A 203 -10.03 14.32 -5.18
C MET A 203 -10.19 13.68 -6.58
N GLN A 204 -9.31 12.73 -6.95
CA GLN A 204 -9.41 12.01 -8.21
C GLN A 204 -10.75 11.27 -8.34
N THR A 205 -11.15 10.58 -7.27
CA THR A 205 -12.43 9.86 -7.22
C THR A 205 -13.61 10.83 -7.37
N ARG A 206 -13.63 11.96 -6.65
CA ARG A 206 -14.68 12.99 -6.76
C ARG A 206 -14.77 13.58 -8.16
N ILE A 207 -13.62 13.81 -8.81
CA ILE A 207 -13.59 14.29 -10.20
C ILE A 207 -14.25 13.26 -11.14
N LEU A 208 -13.92 11.96 -11.00
CA LEU A 208 -14.54 10.90 -11.81
C LEU A 208 -16.04 10.85 -11.61
N TYR A 209 -16.54 10.89 -10.37
CA TYR A 209 -17.97 10.95 -10.08
C TYR A 209 -18.62 12.19 -10.70
N SER A 210 -18.01 13.38 -10.54
CA SER A 210 -18.57 14.61 -11.09
C SER A 210 -18.69 14.58 -12.62
N PHE A 211 -17.71 13.97 -13.32
CA PHE A 211 -17.82 13.79 -14.77
C PHE A 211 -18.89 12.79 -15.16
N ALA A 212 -19.02 11.69 -14.44
CA ALA A 212 -20.07 10.71 -14.69
C ALA A 212 -21.46 11.31 -14.44
N ASP A 213 -21.64 12.06 -13.33
CA ASP A 213 -22.88 12.77 -13.02
C ASP A 213 -23.26 13.80 -14.10
N LEU A 214 -22.28 14.53 -14.66
CA LEU A 214 -22.54 15.47 -15.77
C LEU A 214 -23.06 14.77 -17.03
N ILE A 215 -22.65 13.53 -17.27
CA ILE A 215 -23.14 12.74 -18.41
C ILE A 215 -24.55 12.24 -18.15
N GLU A 216 -24.83 11.79 -16.95
CA GLU A 216 -26.15 11.30 -16.55
C GLU A 216 -27.21 12.40 -16.46
N LEU A 217 -26.82 13.63 -16.07
CA LEU A 217 -27.71 14.78 -16.12
C LEU A 217 -28.29 15.02 -17.53
N ARG A 218 -27.58 14.62 -18.62
CA ARG A 218 -28.08 14.63 -19.97
C ARG A 218 -29.15 13.56 -20.25
N ASP A 219 -29.07 12.42 -19.56
CA ASP A 219 -29.99 11.28 -19.69
C ASP A 219 -31.31 11.51 -18.94
N GLY A 220 -31.44 12.65 -18.26
CA GLY A 220 -32.66 12.98 -17.48
C GLY A 220 -32.74 12.18 -16.17
N THR A 221 -31.69 11.46 -15.80
CA THR A 221 -31.56 10.78 -14.53
C THR A 221 -30.96 11.73 -13.49
N THR A 222 -31.20 11.48 -12.21
CA THR A 222 -30.57 12.22 -11.14
C THR A 222 -29.15 11.66 -10.96
N GLY A 223 -28.12 12.51 -10.87
CA GLY A 223 -26.70 12.10 -10.70
C GLY A 223 -26.42 11.19 -9.50
N GLU A 224 -27.45 10.78 -8.77
CA GLU A 224 -27.37 9.80 -7.69
C GLU A 224 -27.18 8.36 -8.17
N HIS A 225 -27.56 8.04 -9.41
CA HIS A 225 -27.42 6.68 -9.96
C HIS A 225 -25.96 6.23 -10.00
N VAL A 226 -25.04 7.04 -10.53
CA VAL A 226 -23.60 6.71 -10.55
C VAL A 226 -23.07 6.45 -9.15
N LYS A 227 -23.51 7.25 -8.18
CA LYS A 227 -23.10 7.11 -6.78
C LYS A 227 -23.63 5.81 -6.18
N ARG A 228 -24.93 5.51 -6.37
CA ARG A 228 -25.57 4.29 -5.85
C ARG A 228 -24.99 3.03 -6.49
N THR A 229 -24.86 2.97 -7.81
CA THR A 229 -24.27 1.81 -8.51
C THR A 229 -22.83 1.57 -8.06
N SER A 230 -22.03 2.61 -7.92
CA SER A 230 -20.66 2.49 -7.42
C SER A 230 -20.60 2.00 -5.97
N MET A 231 -21.53 2.43 -5.11
CA MET A 231 -21.63 1.92 -3.73
C MET A 231 -22.03 0.44 -3.71
N ILE A 232 -22.97 0.01 -4.55
CA ILE A 232 -23.36 -1.40 -4.69
C ILE A 232 -22.14 -2.23 -5.11
N VAL A 233 -21.45 -1.82 -6.18
CA VAL A 233 -20.24 -2.51 -6.66
C VAL A 233 -19.16 -2.59 -5.57
N SER A 234 -18.93 -1.51 -4.84
CA SER A 234 -17.97 -1.49 -3.73
C SER A 234 -18.31 -2.49 -2.62
N HIS A 235 -19.59 -2.54 -2.21
CA HIS A 235 -20.03 -3.48 -1.18
C HIS A 235 -20.01 -4.94 -1.67
N MET A 236 -20.38 -5.20 -2.93
CA MET A 236 -20.23 -6.51 -3.55
C MET A 236 -18.77 -6.99 -3.51
N VAL A 237 -17.86 -6.16 -3.98
CA VAL A 237 -16.42 -6.47 -4.00
C VAL A 237 -15.89 -6.74 -2.60
N ASN A 238 -16.22 -5.90 -1.62
CA ASN A 238 -15.80 -6.09 -0.23
C ASN A 238 -16.34 -7.41 0.35
N TYR A 239 -17.60 -7.75 0.07
CA TYR A 239 -18.19 -9.02 0.49
C TYR A 239 -17.50 -10.22 -0.19
N MET A 240 -17.26 -10.12 -1.51
CA MET A 240 -16.58 -11.16 -2.29
C MET A 240 -15.16 -11.42 -1.76
N ILE A 241 -14.39 -10.38 -1.48
CA ILE A 241 -13.04 -10.49 -0.88
C ILE A 241 -13.12 -11.17 0.49
N LYS A 242 -14.04 -10.74 1.36
CA LYS A 242 -14.23 -11.30 2.70
C LYS A 242 -14.62 -12.77 2.67
N LYS A 243 -15.44 -13.19 1.70
CA LYS A 243 -15.93 -14.56 1.53
C LYS A 243 -15.08 -15.40 0.59
N LYS A 244 -14.04 -14.80 -0.02
CA LYS A 244 -13.17 -15.44 -1.02
C LYS A 244 -13.93 -15.95 -2.26
N ILE A 245 -14.96 -15.21 -2.70
CA ILE A 245 -15.72 -15.51 -3.90
C ILE A 245 -14.93 -14.97 -5.10
N TYR A 246 -14.63 -15.84 -6.07
CA TYR A 246 -13.85 -15.55 -7.29
C TYR A 246 -12.42 -15.05 -7.07
N THR A 247 -11.88 -15.08 -5.84
CA THR A 247 -10.50 -14.60 -5.56
C THR A 247 -9.39 -15.52 -6.10
N ASP A 248 -9.74 -16.67 -6.62
CA ASP A 248 -8.88 -17.58 -7.38
C ASP A 248 -8.85 -17.24 -8.89
N ARG A 249 -9.81 -16.48 -9.40
CA ARG A 249 -9.99 -16.13 -10.81
C ARG A 249 -9.68 -14.67 -11.14
N ILE A 250 -9.91 -13.77 -10.21
CA ILE A 250 -9.62 -12.34 -10.33
C ILE A 250 -8.83 -11.87 -9.11
N SER A 251 -7.80 -11.05 -9.32
CA SER A 251 -7.01 -10.54 -8.21
C SER A 251 -7.79 -9.52 -7.38
N ILE A 252 -7.44 -9.38 -6.09
CA ILE A 252 -8.03 -8.36 -5.22
C ILE A 252 -7.79 -6.95 -5.79
N GLU A 253 -6.65 -6.72 -6.42
CA GLU A 253 -6.31 -5.46 -7.08
C GLU A 253 -7.28 -5.17 -8.24
N ASP A 254 -7.55 -6.17 -9.09
CA ASP A 254 -8.46 -6.04 -10.23
C ASP A 254 -9.91 -5.83 -9.77
N LEU A 255 -10.33 -6.45 -8.67
CA LEU A 255 -11.62 -6.19 -8.04
C LEU A 255 -11.75 -4.73 -7.56
N HIS A 256 -10.68 -4.17 -6.97
CA HIS A 256 -10.68 -2.74 -6.62
C HIS A 256 -10.71 -1.83 -7.85
N TYR A 257 -10.06 -2.22 -8.95
CA TYR A 257 -10.17 -1.50 -10.21
C TYR A 257 -11.59 -1.52 -10.79
N ALA A 258 -12.33 -2.63 -10.62
CA ALA A 258 -13.74 -2.68 -11.01
C ALA A 258 -14.60 -1.65 -10.24
N VAL A 259 -14.34 -1.47 -8.94
CA VAL A 259 -15.01 -0.41 -8.14
C VAL A 259 -14.68 0.98 -8.68
N MET A 260 -13.41 1.25 -8.98
CA MET A 260 -12.99 2.55 -9.53
C MET A 260 -13.53 2.81 -10.94
N ALA A 261 -13.78 1.76 -11.70
CA ALA A 261 -14.29 1.84 -13.06
C ALA A 261 -15.82 1.98 -13.15
N ALA A 262 -16.54 1.60 -12.09
CA ALA A 262 -18.01 1.64 -12.08
C ALA A 262 -18.62 2.97 -12.53
N PRO A 263 -18.10 4.16 -12.13
CA PRO A 263 -18.62 5.44 -12.61
C PRO A 263 -18.48 5.65 -14.13
N LEU A 264 -17.63 4.91 -14.81
CA LEU A 264 -17.29 5.10 -16.22
C LEU A 264 -18.14 4.25 -17.16
N HIS A 265 -18.94 3.30 -16.65
CA HIS A 265 -19.61 2.30 -17.48
C HIS A 265 -20.41 2.93 -18.63
N ASP A 266 -21.09 4.02 -18.38
CA ASP A 266 -22.02 4.71 -19.28
C ASP A 266 -21.46 5.97 -19.98
N ILE A 267 -20.14 6.24 -19.85
CA ILE A 267 -19.53 7.46 -20.43
C ILE A 267 -19.75 7.59 -21.95
N GLY A 268 -19.97 6.49 -22.64
CA GLY A 268 -20.27 6.44 -24.08
C GLY A 268 -21.62 7.04 -24.47
N LYS A 269 -22.56 7.23 -23.54
CA LYS A 269 -23.82 7.94 -23.76
C LYS A 269 -23.59 9.37 -24.24
N MET A 270 -22.40 9.95 -24.02
CA MET A 270 -21.99 11.23 -24.63
C MET A 270 -22.06 11.25 -26.15
N LYS A 271 -22.04 10.10 -26.81
CA LYS A 271 -22.10 9.96 -28.25
C LYS A 271 -23.54 9.76 -28.79
N VAL A 272 -24.49 9.53 -27.89
CA VAL A 272 -25.91 9.39 -28.26
C VAL A 272 -26.50 10.78 -28.49
N PRO A 273 -27.23 11.02 -29.60
CA PRO A 273 -27.96 12.28 -29.84
C PRO A 273 -29.00 12.55 -28.75
N ASP A 274 -29.17 13.81 -28.33
CA ASP A 274 -30.13 14.19 -27.29
C ASP A 274 -31.56 13.83 -27.65
N GLU A 275 -31.94 13.96 -28.93
CA GLU A 275 -33.27 13.61 -29.44
C GLU A 275 -33.64 12.13 -29.18
N ILE A 276 -32.66 11.26 -29.08
CA ILE A 276 -32.83 9.83 -28.76
C ILE A 276 -32.72 9.59 -27.28
N LEU A 277 -31.68 10.19 -26.65
CA LEU A 277 -31.33 9.94 -25.24
C LEU A 277 -32.45 10.37 -24.28
N ILE A 278 -33.03 11.56 -24.52
CA ILE A 278 -34.08 12.16 -23.67
C ILE A 278 -35.47 12.07 -24.30
N LYS A 279 -35.66 11.19 -25.27
CA LYS A 279 -36.92 11.05 -25.99
C LYS A 279 -38.08 10.70 -25.03
N PRO A 280 -39.14 11.53 -24.96
CA PRO A 280 -40.27 11.30 -24.07
C PRO A 280 -41.27 10.25 -24.62
N ALA A 281 -40.78 9.20 -25.28
CA ALA A 281 -41.58 8.12 -25.85
C ALA A 281 -40.75 6.83 -25.95
N ARG A 282 -41.41 5.71 -26.27
CA ARG A 282 -40.70 4.48 -26.57
C ARG A 282 -39.78 4.67 -27.78
N LEU A 283 -38.55 4.15 -27.68
CA LEU A 283 -37.60 4.16 -28.78
C LEU A 283 -38.00 3.22 -29.90
N THR A 284 -37.77 3.63 -31.14
CA THR A 284 -37.85 2.71 -32.28
C THR A 284 -36.73 1.68 -32.24
N PRO A 285 -36.82 0.55 -32.97
CA PRO A 285 -35.72 -0.40 -33.07
C PRO A 285 -34.40 0.24 -33.55
N GLU A 286 -34.47 1.21 -34.47
CA GLU A 286 -33.31 1.93 -35.02
C GLU A 286 -32.68 2.85 -33.96
N GLU A 287 -33.48 3.59 -33.20
CA GLU A 287 -33.05 4.45 -32.10
C GLU A 287 -32.41 3.61 -30.97
N TYR A 288 -33.05 2.48 -30.64
CA TYR A 288 -32.49 1.54 -29.65
C TYR A 288 -31.16 0.95 -30.12
N ALA A 289 -31.00 0.68 -31.42
CA ALA A 289 -29.72 0.24 -31.99
C ALA A 289 -28.61 1.30 -31.86
N ILE A 290 -28.97 2.60 -31.83
CA ILE A 290 -28.00 3.70 -31.57
C ILE A 290 -27.56 3.69 -30.10
N ILE A 291 -28.52 3.57 -29.16
CA ILE A 291 -28.19 3.49 -27.73
C ILE A 291 -27.34 2.29 -27.44
N LYS A 292 -27.61 1.12 -28.03
CA LYS A 292 -26.77 -0.10 -27.83
C LYS A 292 -25.30 0.07 -28.21
N LYS A 293 -24.91 1.15 -28.87
CA LYS A 293 -23.50 1.43 -29.19
C LYS A 293 -22.73 2.06 -28.04
N HIS A 294 -23.40 2.58 -26.99
CA HIS A 294 -22.71 3.28 -25.92
C HIS A 294 -21.65 2.42 -25.19
N PRO A 295 -21.79 1.08 -25.00
CA PRO A 295 -20.73 0.31 -24.36
C PRO A 295 -19.43 0.32 -25.16
N VAL A 296 -19.54 0.18 -26.50
CA VAL A 296 -18.39 0.24 -27.42
C VAL A 296 -17.78 1.64 -27.43
N GLU A 297 -18.61 2.69 -27.40
CA GLU A 297 -18.11 4.07 -27.31
C GLU A 297 -17.49 4.36 -25.92
N SER A 298 -18.05 3.79 -24.83
CA SER A 298 -17.46 3.90 -23.49
C SER A 298 -16.05 3.32 -23.45
N GLU A 299 -15.88 2.10 -23.94
CA GLU A 299 -14.59 1.43 -24.07
C GLU A 299 -13.61 2.27 -24.90
N ARG A 300 -14.04 2.77 -26.06
CA ARG A 300 -13.20 3.59 -26.94
C ARG A 300 -12.74 4.89 -26.24
N ILE A 301 -13.65 5.56 -25.52
CA ILE A 301 -13.34 6.78 -24.76
C ILE A 301 -12.32 6.45 -23.67
N VAL A 302 -12.53 5.41 -22.88
CA VAL A 302 -11.64 4.98 -21.80
C VAL A 302 -10.23 4.70 -22.35
N ARG A 303 -10.10 3.83 -23.36
CA ARG A 303 -8.78 3.51 -23.93
C ARG A 303 -8.08 4.73 -24.53
N ARG A 304 -8.82 5.62 -25.20
CA ARG A 304 -8.24 6.81 -25.79
C ARG A 304 -7.78 7.81 -24.73
N THR A 305 -8.60 8.02 -23.70
CA THR A 305 -8.32 9.04 -22.65
C THR A 305 -7.23 8.58 -21.72
N LEU A 306 -7.20 7.29 -21.38
CA LEU A 306 -6.24 6.70 -20.44
C LEU A 306 -5.01 6.08 -21.13
N LYS A 307 -4.80 6.35 -22.42
CA LYS A 307 -3.70 5.78 -23.21
C LYS A 307 -2.30 5.98 -22.58
N ASN A 308 -2.09 7.08 -21.85
CA ASN A 308 -0.81 7.44 -21.24
C ASN A 308 -0.75 7.10 -19.73
N VAL A 309 -1.75 6.39 -19.20
CA VAL A 309 -1.71 5.90 -17.83
C VAL A 309 -0.80 4.67 -17.80
N GLU A 310 0.21 4.68 -16.92
CA GLU A 310 1.17 3.59 -16.79
C GLU A 310 0.51 2.28 -16.30
N ASP A 311 -0.63 2.38 -15.62
CA ASP A 311 -1.38 1.23 -15.10
C ASP A 311 -2.31 0.64 -16.17
N ASN A 312 -1.73 -0.21 -17.01
CA ASN A 312 -2.49 -0.92 -18.05
C ASN A 312 -3.58 -1.86 -17.49
N LYS A 313 -3.47 -2.33 -16.25
CA LYS A 313 -4.48 -3.20 -15.63
C LYS A 313 -5.76 -2.45 -15.37
N PHE A 314 -5.68 -1.25 -14.76
CA PHE A 314 -6.86 -0.41 -14.57
C PHE A 314 -7.58 -0.12 -15.89
N VAL A 315 -6.82 0.25 -16.94
CA VAL A 315 -7.40 0.54 -18.26
C VAL A 315 -8.13 -0.68 -18.84
N ASN A 316 -7.58 -1.89 -18.67
CA ASN A 316 -8.21 -3.12 -19.14
C ASN A 316 -9.51 -3.41 -18.37
N ILE A 317 -9.50 -3.37 -17.04
CA ILE A 317 -10.70 -3.60 -16.21
C ILE A 317 -11.77 -2.54 -16.49
N ALA A 318 -11.39 -1.26 -16.62
CA ALA A 318 -12.33 -0.21 -16.97
C ALA A 318 -12.94 -0.41 -18.38
N SER A 319 -12.14 -0.89 -19.33
CA SER A 319 -12.62 -1.25 -20.66
C SER A 319 -13.62 -2.42 -20.62
N GLU A 320 -13.35 -3.45 -19.82
CA GLU A 320 -14.25 -4.59 -19.63
C GLU A 320 -15.59 -4.17 -19.02
N VAL A 321 -15.55 -3.36 -17.95
CA VAL A 321 -16.74 -2.83 -17.29
C VAL A 321 -17.56 -2.03 -18.30
N CYS A 322 -16.94 -1.12 -19.06
CA CYS A 322 -17.61 -0.30 -20.05
C CYS A 322 -18.22 -1.12 -21.19
N LEU A 323 -17.49 -2.09 -21.74
CA LEU A 323 -17.86 -2.80 -22.93
C LEU A 323 -18.95 -3.87 -22.67
N TYR A 324 -18.84 -4.56 -21.52
CA TYR A 324 -19.57 -5.81 -21.29
C TYR A 324 -20.66 -5.74 -20.21
N HIS A 325 -20.93 -4.58 -19.58
CA HIS A 325 -21.96 -4.47 -18.54
C HIS A 325 -23.39 -4.74 -19.02
N HIS A 326 -23.64 -4.80 -20.33
CA HIS A 326 -24.90 -5.19 -20.93
C HIS A 326 -24.89 -6.62 -21.52
N GLU A 327 -23.82 -7.37 -21.31
CA GLU A 327 -23.85 -8.80 -21.60
C GLU A 327 -24.73 -9.54 -20.57
N LYS A 328 -25.35 -10.63 -21.03
CA LYS A 328 -26.23 -11.45 -20.20
C LYS A 328 -25.66 -12.84 -20.05
N TRP A 329 -25.85 -13.43 -18.89
CA TRP A 329 -25.32 -14.75 -18.58
C TRP A 329 -25.71 -15.83 -19.61
N ASP A 330 -26.91 -15.75 -20.19
CA ASP A 330 -27.42 -16.66 -21.21
C ASP A 330 -26.90 -16.41 -22.63
N GLY A 331 -26.13 -15.33 -22.86
CA GLY A 331 -25.59 -14.94 -24.16
C GLY A 331 -26.57 -14.11 -25.03
N THR A 332 -27.68 -13.65 -24.46
CA THR A 332 -28.65 -12.78 -25.20
C THR A 332 -28.35 -11.28 -25.07
N GLY A 333 -27.21 -10.95 -24.45
CA GLY A 333 -26.74 -9.59 -24.22
C GLY A 333 -26.13 -8.92 -25.45
N TYR A 334 -25.44 -7.82 -25.24
CA TYR A 334 -24.68 -7.09 -26.27
C TYR A 334 -23.46 -6.41 -25.64
N PRO A 335 -22.40 -6.08 -26.43
CA PRO A 335 -22.34 -6.05 -27.89
C PRO A 335 -21.86 -7.38 -28.51
N GLU A 336 -21.17 -8.27 -27.79
CA GLU A 336 -20.50 -9.44 -28.34
C GLU A 336 -21.24 -10.75 -28.08
N GLN A 337 -22.33 -10.72 -27.31
CA GLN A 337 -23.15 -11.88 -26.95
C GLN A 337 -22.37 -12.96 -26.21
N LEU A 338 -21.46 -12.54 -25.32
CA LEU A 338 -20.69 -13.42 -24.46
C LEU A 338 -21.63 -14.18 -23.51
N LYS A 339 -21.27 -15.44 -23.21
CA LYS A 339 -22.11 -16.32 -22.39
C LYS A 339 -21.39 -16.83 -21.16
N GLY A 340 -22.08 -16.78 -20.02
CA GLY A 340 -21.61 -17.39 -18.78
C GLY A 340 -20.27 -16.81 -18.34
N GLU A 341 -19.28 -17.67 -18.21
CA GLU A 341 -17.96 -17.31 -17.72
C GLU A 341 -17.06 -16.57 -18.75
N GLU A 342 -17.49 -16.49 -20.01
CA GLU A 342 -16.81 -15.66 -21.03
C GLU A 342 -16.93 -14.17 -20.71
N ILE A 343 -17.99 -13.77 -19.98
CA ILE A 343 -18.19 -12.39 -19.52
C ILE A 343 -17.17 -12.12 -18.39
N PRO A 344 -16.35 -11.06 -18.47
CA PRO A 344 -15.45 -10.69 -17.38
C PRO A 344 -16.18 -10.49 -16.04
N ILE A 345 -15.58 -10.92 -14.92
CA ILE A 345 -16.20 -10.81 -13.59
C ILE A 345 -16.50 -9.35 -13.24
N SER A 346 -15.63 -8.42 -13.62
CA SER A 346 -15.79 -6.97 -13.48
C SER A 346 -17.10 -6.47 -14.12
N ALA A 347 -17.39 -6.93 -15.32
CA ALA A 347 -18.62 -6.58 -16.06
C ALA A 347 -19.86 -7.23 -15.47
N ARG A 348 -19.78 -8.52 -15.01
CA ARG A 348 -20.91 -9.18 -14.34
C ARG A 348 -21.33 -8.46 -13.06
N ILE A 349 -20.35 -7.99 -12.27
CA ILE A 349 -20.61 -7.20 -11.06
C ILE A 349 -21.32 -5.90 -11.42
N MET A 350 -20.85 -5.18 -12.46
CA MET A 350 -21.47 -3.93 -12.89
C MET A 350 -22.89 -4.16 -13.42
N ALA A 351 -23.12 -5.19 -14.24
CA ALA A 351 -24.40 -5.52 -14.83
C ALA A 351 -25.52 -5.70 -13.79
N ILE A 352 -25.24 -6.44 -12.72
CA ILE A 352 -26.22 -6.69 -11.65
C ILE A 352 -26.45 -5.43 -10.80
N ALA A 353 -25.41 -4.63 -10.54
CA ALA A 353 -25.52 -3.38 -9.79
C ALA A 353 -26.33 -2.31 -10.54
N ASP A 354 -26.06 -2.15 -11.83
CA ASP A 354 -26.75 -1.20 -12.71
C ASP A 354 -28.25 -1.53 -12.82
N VAL A 355 -28.58 -2.78 -13.11
CA VAL A 355 -29.99 -3.19 -13.23
C VAL A 355 -30.72 -3.09 -11.89
N PHE A 356 -30.10 -3.46 -10.77
CA PHE A 356 -30.72 -3.34 -9.46
C PHE A 356 -31.07 -1.87 -9.13
N ASP A 357 -30.12 -0.96 -9.33
CA ASP A 357 -30.39 0.46 -9.12
C ASP A 357 -31.44 0.99 -10.09
N ALA A 358 -31.43 0.55 -11.33
CA ALA A 358 -32.44 0.92 -12.33
C ALA A 358 -33.86 0.41 -11.98
N LEU A 359 -33.98 -0.69 -11.23
CA LEU A 359 -35.26 -1.18 -10.71
C LEU A 359 -35.76 -0.34 -9.53
N CYS A 360 -34.86 -0.01 -8.59
CA CYS A 360 -35.19 0.71 -7.36
C CYS A 360 -35.25 2.24 -7.53
N SER A 361 -34.96 2.79 -8.72
CA SER A 361 -34.98 4.24 -8.99
C SER A 361 -36.17 4.67 -9.82
N GLU A 362 -36.75 5.83 -9.50
CA GLU A 362 -37.78 6.47 -10.34
C GLU A 362 -37.18 6.85 -11.70
N ARG A 363 -37.93 6.60 -12.75
CA ARG A 363 -37.63 7.04 -14.12
C ARG A 363 -38.83 7.78 -14.70
N PRO A 364 -38.66 8.70 -15.67
CA PRO A 364 -39.76 9.51 -16.22
C PRO A 364 -40.98 8.73 -16.68
N TYR A 365 -40.84 7.42 -16.91
CA TYR A 365 -41.88 6.54 -17.45
C TYR A 365 -42.17 5.30 -16.59
N LYS A 366 -41.57 5.20 -15.38
CA LYS A 366 -41.70 4.02 -14.53
C LYS A 366 -41.50 4.39 -13.06
N GLU A 367 -42.49 4.07 -12.24
CA GLU A 367 -42.34 4.11 -10.78
C GLU A 367 -41.24 3.15 -10.33
N ALA A 368 -40.53 3.49 -9.23
CA ALA A 368 -39.54 2.63 -8.63
C ALA A 368 -40.21 1.36 -8.08
N PHE A 369 -39.61 0.22 -8.31
CA PHE A 369 -39.96 -1.00 -7.59
C PHE A 369 -39.49 -0.92 -6.13
N SER A 370 -40.21 -1.57 -5.25
CA SER A 370 -39.71 -1.81 -3.90
C SER A 370 -38.43 -2.68 -3.95
N VAL A 371 -37.62 -2.60 -2.91
CA VAL A 371 -36.42 -3.43 -2.80
C VAL A 371 -36.77 -4.92 -2.87
N ASP A 372 -37.91 -5.33 -2.28
CA ASP A 372 -38.41 -6.70 -2.32
C ASP A 372 -38.72 -7.15 -3.76
N GLU A 373 -39.49 -6.38 -4.50
CA GLU A 373 -39.79 -6.66 -5.92
C GLU A 373 -38.53 -6.70 -6.79
N ALA A 374 -37.55 -5.83 -6.52
CA ALA A 374 -36.29 -5.86 -7.23
C ALA A 374 -35.50 -7.16 -6.95
N PHE A 375 -35.52 -7.67 -5.73
CA PHE A 375 -34.93 -8.98 -5.41
C PHE A 375 -35.66 -10.14 -6.08
N ASP A 376 -36.98 -10.12 -6.15
CA ASP A 376 -37.75 -11.14 -6.86
C ASP A 376 -37.36 -11.18 -8.35
N ILE A 377 -37.23 -10.02 -8.99
CA ILE A 377 -36.77 -9.91 -10.38
C ILE A 377 -35.33 -10.41 -10.55
N LEU A 378 -34.43 -10.14 -9.59
CA LEU A 378 -33.06 -10.68 -9.62
C LEU A 378 -33.06 -12.21 -9.58
N GLU A 379 -33.86 -12.81 -8.68
CA GLU A 379 -33.97 -14.27 -8.55
C GLU A 379 -34.56 -14.91 -9.82
N GLU A 380 -35.59 -14.34 -10.41
CA GLU A 380 -36.16 -14.80 -11.68
C GLU A 380 -35.17 -14.72 -12.85
N SER A 381 -34.22 -13.78 -12.76
CA SER A 381 -33.19 -13.52 -13.77
C SER A 381 -31.90 -14.33 -13.51
N ARG A 382 -31.84 -15.12 -12.44
CA ARG A 382 -30.70 -15.97 -12.07
C ARG A 382 -30.38 -16.97 -13.18
N GLY A 383 -29.13 -17.00 -13.63
CA GLY A 383 -28.65 -17.89 -14.69
C GLY A 383 -29.17 -17.52 -16.09
N LYS A 384 -29.94 -16.45 -16.23
CA LYS A 384 -30.39 -15.86 -17.51
C LYS A 384 -29.68 -14.53 -17.76
N HIS A 385 -30.06 -13.51 -17.01
CA HIS A 385 -29.41 -12.20 -17.09
C HIS A 385 -28.13 -12.17 -16.25
N PHE A 386 -28.20 -12.69 -15.03
CA PHE A 386 -27.14 -12.54 -14.03
C PHE A 386 -26.43 -13.86 -13.69
N ASP A 387 -25.16 -13.73 -13.36
CA ASP A 387 -24.35 -14.79 -12.76
C ASP A 387 -25.01 -15.29 -11.46
N PRO A 388 -25.33 -16.57 -11.35
CA PRO A 388 -25.98 -17.15 -10.15
C PRO A 388 -25.24 -16.84 -8.84
N THR A 389 -23.92 -16.85 -8.86
CA THR A 389 -23.09 -16.59 -7.67
C THR A 389 -23.18 -15.12 -7.25
N LEU A 390 -23.26 -14.19 -8.20
CA LEU A 390 -23.39 -12.76 -7.87
C LEU A 390 -24.82 -12.42 -7.40
N VAL A 391 -25.84 -13.16 -7.81
CA VAL A 391 -27.18 -13.04 -7.21
C VAL A 391 -27.11 -13.44 -5.74
N ASP A 392 -26.41 -14.54 -5.36
CA ASP A 392 -26.22 -14.90 -3.96
C ASP A 392 -25.49 -13.82 -3.16
N VAL A 393 -24.52 -13.14 -3.77
CA VAL A 393 -23.83 -11.99 -3.15
C VAL A 393 -24.81 -10.85 -2.88
N MET A 394 -25.66 -10.49 -3.86
CA MET A 394 -26.67 -9.44 -3.70
C MET A 394 -27.67 -9.79 -2.59
N VAL A 395 -28.18 -11.03 -2.55
CA VAL A 395 -29.09 -11.50 -1.49
C VAL A 395 -28.44 -11.40 -0.12
N ALA A 396 -27.17 -11.77 0.00
CA ALA A 396 -26.44 -11.66 1.26
C ALA A 396 -26.22 -10.19 1.72
N MET A 397 -26.30 -9.25 0.78
CA MET A 397 -26.17 -7.81 1.04
C MET A 397 -27.50 -7.10 1.24
N ARG A 398 -28.62 -7.81 1.21
CA ARG A 398 -29.98 -7.26 1.30
C ARG A 398 -30.15 -6.21 2.40
N PRO A 399 -29.70 -6.42 3.67
CA PRO A 399 -29.88 -5.40 4.71
C PRO A 399 -29.18 -4.07 4.42
N PHE A 400 -28.05 -4.11 3.71
CA PHE A 400 -27.37 -2.89 3.26
C PHE A 400 -28.16 -2.19 2.18
N LEU A 401 -28.67 -2.94 1.19
CA LEU A 401 -29.45 -2.38 0.06
C LEU A 401 -30.77 -1.77 0.55
N GLU A 402 -31.50 -2.44 1.44
CA GLU A 402 -32.69 -1.89 2.09
C GLU A 402 -32.37 -0.55 2.78
N SER A 403 -31.32 -0.52 3.60
CA SER A 403 -30.91 0.72 4.29
C SER A 403 -30.53 1.84 3.30
N MET A 404 -29.94 1.53 2.16
CA MET A 404 -29.51 2.51 1.15
C MET A 404 -30.70 3.18 0.45
N TYR A 405 -31.77 2.43 0.14
CA TYR A 405 -32.94 2.98 -0.56
C TYR A 405 -34.01 3.54 0.39
N GLU A 406 -34.09 3.05 1.63
CA GLU A 406 -35.03 3.58 2.65
C GLU A 406 -34.53 4.85 3.34
N LYS A 407 -33.21 5.04 3.42
CA LYS A 407 -32.57 6.18 4.09
C LYS A 407 -31.59 6.88 3.18
N PRO A 408 -32.05 7.68 2.20
CA PRO A 408 -31.16 8.34 1.24
C PRO A 408 -30.15 9.31 1.88
N GLU A 409 -30.31 9.67 3.15
CA GLU A 409 -29.33 10.47 3.93
C GLU A 409 -27.96 9.79 4.02
N ILE A 410 -27.87 8.46 3.88
CA ILE A 410 -26.61 7.69 3.86
C ILE A 410 -25.75 8.04 2.62
N LEU A 411 -26.36 8.57 1.58
CA LEU A 411 -25.68 9.00 0.34
C LEU A 411 -25.00 10.37 0.46
N ALA A 412 -25.24 11.10 1.55
CA ALA A 412 -24.76 12.48 1.75
C ALA A 412 -23.30 12.60 2.24
N TYR A 413 -22.55 11.46 2.38
CA TYR A 413 -21.17 11.48 2.88
C TYR A 413 -20.16 10.94 1.87
#